data_496dbc5bf5c26fc7f34d126395b342e3
#
_entry.id   496dbc5bf5c26fc7f34d126395b342e3
#
_cell.length_a   1.000
_cell.length_b   1.000
_cell.length_c   1.000
_cell.angle_alpha   90.00
_cell.angle_beta   90.00
_cell.angle_gamma   90.00
#
_symmetry.space_group_name_H-M   'P 1'
#
loop_
_entity.id
_entity.type
_entity.pdbx_description
1 polymer ?
#
loop_
_entity_poly.entity_id
_entity_poly.type
_entity_poly.pdbx_seq_one_letter_code
_entity_poly.pdbx_strand_id
1 'polypeptide(L)'
;YRLRLVAYCAARISIVLRITHRMKRTPHLLAIQSHVVFGHAGNSAAVFPMQRVGVNVWPLNTVQFSNHTQYGQWTGEVLAPHQIPDLVEGIAAIGELGNCDAVLSGYLGSAAQGRAILTGVARIKSMNPKALYLCDPVMGHPEKGCSVPAEVSDFLLEEAAAVADFMCPNQLELDSFSGRKPQSLFDCLAMARALLTRGPKAVLVKHLDYPGKTPDVFEMLLVTAEGSWHLQRPLLAFPRQPVGVGDLTSGLFLARVLLGDSLVAAFEFAASAVHEVLLETQACASYELELVRAQDRIAHPRVRFEATSISL
;
A
#
# COMPACT_ATOMS: atom_id res chain seq x y z
N TYR A 1 1.66 15.84 60.10
CA TYR A 1 1.70 16.56 58.78
C TYR A 1 2.81 16.03 57.87
N ARG A 2 4.02 15.72 58.35
CA ARG A 2 5.16 15.23 57.52
C ARG A 2 4.94 13.83 56.90
N LEU A 3 4.23 12.93 57.55
CA LEU A 3 3.95 11.57 57.05
C LEU A 3 2.92 11.55 55.89
N ARG A 4 1.97 12.49 55.84
CA ARG A 4 1.01 12.58 54.74
C ARG A 4 1.62 13.16 53.46
N LEU A 5 2.62 14.04 53.55
CA LEU A 5 3.29 14.63 52.39
C LEU A 5 4.18 13.61 51.66
N VAL A 6 4.87 12.73 52.40
CA VAL A 6 5.72 11.69 51.81
C VAL A 6 4.87 10.63 51.07
N ALA A 7 3.71 10.24 51.62
CA ALA A 7 2.82 9.30 50.95
C ALA A 7 2.19 9.90 49.67
N TYR A 8 1.90 11.20 49.65
CA TYR A 8 1.35 11.89 48.46
C TYR A 8 2.38 12.04 47.34
N CYS A 9 3.66 12.31 47.68
CA CYS A 9 4.76 12.34 46.71
C CYS A 9 5.08 10.96 46.16
N ALA A 10 5.12 9.91 47.02
CA ALA A 10 5.37 8.55 46.58
C ALA A 10 4.25 8.00 45.63
N ALA A 11 2.98 8.33 45.91
CA ALA A 11 1.86 7.97 45.06
C ALA A 11 1.92 8.67 43.68
N ARG A 12 2.30 9.95 43.63
CA ARG A 12 2.50 10.67 42.36
C ARG A 12 3.69 10.14 41.55
N ILE A 13 4.81 9.80 42.21
CA ILE A 13 5.98 9.19 41.55
C ILE A 13 5.61 7.80 41.03
N SER A 14 4.84 6.97 41.75
CA SER A 14 4.34 5.67 41.26
C SER A 14 3.34 5.80 40.09
N ILE A 15 2.54 6.84 40.05
CA ILE A 15 1.62 7.12 38.93
C ILE A 15 2.42 7.59 37.71
N VAL A 16 3.42 8.43 37.87
CA VAL A 16 4.28 8.89 36.78
C VAL A 16 5.13 7.71 36.25
N LEU A 17 5.62 6.81 37.11
CA LEU A 17 6.36 5.61 36.72
C LEU A 17 5.48 4.51 36.07
N ARG A 18 4.17 4.49 36.32
CA ARG A 18 3.23 3.59 35.61
C ARG A 18 2.76 4.12 34.26
N ILE A 19 2.97 5.40 33.96
CA ILE A 19 2.63 6.01 32.65
C ILE A 19 3.79 5.87 31.65
N THR A 20 4.96 5.41 32.04
CA THR A 20 6.00 4.97 31.11
C THR A 20 5.72 3.56 30.55
N HIS A 21 4.47 3.25 30.16
CA HIS A 21 4.28 2.41 29.00
C HIS A 21 4.97 3.17 27.86
N ARG A 22 6.14 2.69 27.47
CA ARG A 22 6.91 3.17 26.32
C ARG A 22 5.91 3.34 25.16
N MET A 23 5.42 4.57 24.95
CA MET A 23 4.55 4.83 23.78
C MET A 23 5.35 4.36 22.58
N LYS A 24 4.87 3.33 21.91
CA LYS A 24 5.49 2.85 20.68
C LYS A 24 5.59 4.08 19.77
N ARG A 25 6.79 4.40 19.30
CA ARG A 25 6.98 5.49 18.33
C ARG A 25 6.03 5.28 17.16
N THR A 26 5.35 6.33 16.75
CA THR A 26 4.54 6.29 15.53
C THR A 26 5.43 5.88 14.34
N PRO A 27 5.08 4.87 13.57
CA PRO A 27 5.86 4.45 12.41
C PRO A 27 5.91 5.55 11.34
N HIS A 28 7.03 5.67 10.65
CA HIS A 28 7.25 6.59 9.54
C HIS A 28 7.37 5.84 8.22
N LEU A 29 6.67 6.30 7.20
CA LEU A 29 6.62 5.68 5.88
C LEU A 29 6.91 6.72 4.80
N LEU A 30 7.88 6.46 3.92
CA LEU A 30 8.12 7.24 2.71
C LEU A 30 7.24 6.68 1.58
N ALA A 31 6.26 7.45 1.12
CA ALA A 31 5.36 7.07 0.04
C ALA A 31 5.78 7.73 -1.27
N ILE A 32 6.32 6.96 -2.20
CA ILE A 32 6.84 7.43 -3.51
C ILE A 32 5.86 6.99 -4.59
N GLN A 33 4.86 7.82 -4.87
CA GLN A 33 3.77 7.51 -5.78
C GLN A 33 3.36 8.74 -6.61
N SER A 34 2.48 8.56 -7.58
CA SER A 34 1.86 9.70 -8.29
C SER A 34 1.09 10.61 -7.33
N HIS A 35 0.89 11.86 -7.75
CA HIS A 35 0.02 12.80 -7.07
C HIS A 35 -0.89 13.50 -8.08
N VAL A 36 -2.15 13.66 -7.73
CA VAL A 36 -3.11 14.44 -8.50
C VAL A 36 -3.69 15.56 -7.63
N VAL A 37 -3.89 16.75 -8.23
CA VAL A 37 -4.48 17.90 -7.53
C VAL A 37 -5.98 17.68 -7.30
N PHE A 38 -6.67 17.19 -8.32
CA PHE A 38 -8.08 16.83 -8.24
C PHE A 38 -8.25 15.31 -8.32
N GLY A 39 -9.04 14.78 -7.41
CA GLY A 39 -9.35 13.35 -7.32
C GLY A 39 -8.31 12.55 -6.50
N HIS A 40 -8.37 11.23 -6.63
CA HIS A 40 -7.64 10.29 -5.78
C HIS A 40 -6.87 9.26 -6.60
N ALA A 41 -5.55 9.42 -6.66
CA ALA A 41 -4.62 8.44 -7.23
C ALA A 41 -3.26 8.56 -6.54
N GLY A 42 -2.53 7.48 -6.40
CA GLY A 42 -1.23 7.47 -5.75
C GLY A 42 -1.26 8.05 -4.35
N ASN A 43 -0.38 9.03 -4.07
CA ASN A 43 -0.30 9.71 -2.78
C ASN A 43 -1.63 10.40 -2.39
N SER A 44 -2.39 10.93 -3.35
CA SER A 44 -3.70 11.55 -3.07
C SER A 44 -4.75 10.53 -2.60
N ALA A 45 -4.59 9.24 -2.91
CA ALA A 45 -5.45 8.16 -2.42
C ALA A 45 -4.93 7.50 -1.13
N ALA A 46 -3.62 7.37 -0.97
CA ALA A 46 -3.02 6.53 0.07
C ALA A 46 -2.61 7.30 1.34
N VAL A 47 -2.12 8.55 1.22
CA VAL A 47 -1.49 9.29 2.34
C VAL A 47 -2.47 9.54 3.48
N PHE A 48 -3.61 10.16 3.20
CA PHE A 48 -4.60 10.47 4.23
C PHE A 48 -5.11 9.23 4.96
N PRO A 49 -5.51 8.13 4.27
CA PRO A 49 -5.90 6.89 4.93
C PRO A 49 -4.81 6.29 5.82
N MET A 50 -3.56 6.25 5.39
CA MET A 50 -2.44 5.77 6.21
C MET A 50 -2.23 6.63 7.46
N GLN A 51 -2.32 7.97 7.34
CA GLN A 51 -2.26 8.89 8.47
C GLN A 51 -3.45 8.69 9.41
N ARG A 52 -4.64 8.47 8.86
CA ARG A 52 -5.87 8.25 9.63
C ARG A 52 -5.82 7.00 10.49
N VAL A 53 -5.07 5.96 10.09
CA VAL A 53 -4.86 4.75 10.89
C VAL A 53 -3.65 4.84 11.83
N GLY A 54 -2.87 5.93 11.82
CA GLY A 54 -1.84 6.20 12.81
C GLY A 54 -0.39 6.04 12.33
N VAL A 55 -0.12 6.20 11.03
CA VAL A 55 1.24 6.20 10.46
C VAL A 55 1.63 7.60 10.02
N ASN A 56 2.85 8.06 10.33
CA ASN A 56 3.42 9.27 9.75
C ASN A 56 3.88 8.98 8.34
N VAL A 57 3.31 9.69 7.37
CA VAL A 57 3.63 9.49 5.95
C VAL A 57 4.39 10.69 5.41
N TRP A 58 5.51 10.42 4.72
CA TRP A 58 6.31 11.37 3.98
C TRP A 58 6.01 11.20 2.49
N PRO A 59 5.13 12.02 1.89
CA PRO A 59 4.81 11.87 0.47
C PRO A 59 5.91 12.46 -0.42
N LEU A 60 6.41 11.65 -1.36
CA LEU A 60 7.26 12.05 -2.45
C LEU A 60 6.54 11.72 -3.75
N ASN A 61 6.30 12.72 -4.60
CA ASN A 61 5.48 12.55 -5.78
C ASN A 61 6.34 12.21 -7.01
N THR A 62 6.03 11.11 -7.69
CA THR A 62 6.67 10.73 -8.96
C THR A 62 6.19 11.61 -10.12
N VAL A 63 4.96 12.05 -10.04
CA VAL A 63 4.33 12.99 -10.97
C VAL A 63 3.45 13.96 -10.18
N GLN A 64 3.29 15.17 -10.71
CA GLN A 64 2.32 16.16 -10.22
C GLN A 64 1.35 16.47 -11.36
N PHE A 65 0.17 15.84 -11.36
CA PHE A 65 -0.83 16.02 -12.40
C PHE A 65 -2.07 16.76 -11.87
N SER A 66 -2.77 17.46 -12.77
CA SER A 66 -4.04 18.13 -12.44
C SER A 66 -5.10 17.14 -11.95
N ASN A 67 -5.18 15.98 -12.55
CA ASN A 67 -6.11 14.87 -12.27
C ASN A 67 -5.52 13.57 -12.81
N HIS A 68 -6.11 12.42 -12.45
CA HIS A 68 -5.64 11.15 -12.99
C HIS A 68 -5.99 10.98 -14.48
N THR A 69 -5.17 10.21 -15.18
CA THR A 69 -5.23 10.06 -16.67
C THR A 69 -6.53 9.47 -17.20
N GLN A 70 -7.34 8.82 -16.34
CA GLN A 70 -8.62 8.22 -16.71
C GLN A 70 -9.72 9.26 -17.08
N TYR A 71 -9.46 10.55 -16.84
CA TYR A 71 -10.31 11.63 -17.40
C TYR A 71 -10.09 11.87 -18.89
N GLY A 72 -9.05 11.28 -19.48
CA GLY A 72 -8.70 11.42 -20.91
C GLY A 72 -7.87 12.67 -21.21
N GLN A 73 -7.85 13.64 -20.34
CA GLN A 73 -6.99 14.84 -20.43
C GLN A 73 -6.46 15.19 -19.03
N TRP A 74 -5.23 15.63 -18.98
CA TRP A 74 -4.54 16.09 -17.76
C TRP A 74 -3.39 17.02 -18.15
N THR A 75 -2.89 17.79 -17.18
CA THR A 75 -1.71 18.63 -17.29
C THR A 75 -0.80 18.35 -16.10
N GLY A 76 0.46 18.73 -16.20
CA GLY A 76 1.44 18.59 -15.12
C GLY A 76 2.75 17.97 -15.60
N GLU A 77 3.58 17.61 -14.64
CA GLU A 77 4.97 17.21 -14.89
C GLU A 77 5.30 15.87 -14.22
N VAL A 78 6.28 15.20 -14.80
CA VAL A 78 6.94 14.02 -14.22
C VAL A 78 8.18 14.51 -13.48
N LEU A 79 8.34 14.10 -12.21
CA LEU A 79 9.52 14.43 -11.42
C LEU A 79 10.78 13.87 -12.08
N ALA A 80 11.82 14.71 -12.21
CA ALA A 80 13.08 14.25 -12.74
C ALA A 80 13.72 13.16 -11.83
N PRO A 81 14.21 12.05 -12.39
CA PRO A 81 14.65 10.89 -11.60
C PRO A 81 15.70 11.22 -10.51
N HIS A 82 16.64 12.15 -10.79
CA HIS A 82 17.69 12.54 -9.83
C HIS A 82 17.12 13.22 -8.57
N GLN A 83 15.95 13.84 -8.65
CA GLN A 83 15.33 14.51 -7.48
C GLN A 83 14.90 13.51 -6.39
N ILE A 84 14.64 12.25 -6.74
CA ILE A 84 14.24 11.24 -5.76
C ILE A 84 15.37 10.99 -4.75
N PRO A 85 16.58 10.58 -5.15
CA PRO A 85 17.69 10.43 -4.20
C PRO A 85 18.11 11.76 -3.57
N ASP A 86 18.02 12.90 -4.26
CA ASP A 86 18.36 14.20 -3.70
C ASP A 86 17.45 14.54 -2.50
N LEU A 87 16.14 14.30 -2.60
CA LEU A 87 15.19 14.49 -1.50
C LEU A 87 15.44 13.51 -0.34
N VAL A 88 15.77 12.25 -0.63
CA VAL A 88 16.15 11.25 0.38
C VAL A 88 17.41 11.69 1.13
N GLU A 89 18.44 12.18 0.43
CA GLU A 89 19.65 12.71 1.07
C GLU A 89 19.38 14.00 1.87
N GLY A 90 18.44 14.84 1.43
CA GLY A 90 17.99 16.00 2.20
C GLY A 90 17.40 15.59 3.56
N ILE A 91 16.61 14.50 3.61
CA ILE A 91 16.09 13.93 4.86
C ILE A 91 17.22 13.31 5.70
N ALA A 92 18.21 12.69 5.05
CA ALA A 92 19.39 12.15 5.72
C ALA A 92 20.22 13.26 6.38
N ALA A 93 20.38 14.39 5.70
CA ALA A 93 21.17 15.55 6.17
C ALA A 93 20.61 16.17 7.47
N ILE A 94 19.30 16.08 7.70
CA ILE A 94 18.67 16.53 8.96
C ILE A 94 18.61 15.42 10.02
N GLY A 95 19.18 14.23 9.75
CA GLY A 95 19.27 13.12 10.71
C GLY A 95 18.01 12.23 10.83
N GLU A 96 16.98 12.48 10.01
CA GLU A 96 15.66 11.79 10.15
C GLU A 96 15.53 10.52 9.33
N LEU A 97 16.42 10.25 8.36
CA LEU A 97 16.27 9.12 7.44
C LEU A 97 16.28 7.76 8.16
N GLY A 98 17.06 7.62 9.25
CA GLY A 98 17.08 6.41 10.09
C GLY A 98 15.76 6.10 10.80
N ASN A 99 14.85 7.08 10.85
CA ASN A 99 13.50 6.92 11.40
C ASN A 99 12.48 6.38 10.37
N CYS A 100 12.85 6.23 9.10
CA CYS A 100 11.99 5.64 8.08
C CYS A 100 11.83 4.14 8.31
N ASP A 101 10.62 3.68 8.59
CA ASP A 101 10.30 2.27 8.88
C ASP A 101 9.88 1.51 7.63
N ALA A 102 9.41 2.22 6.60
CA ALA A 102 9.07 1.59 5.32
C ALA A 102 9.09 2.57 4.16
N VAL A 103 9.21 2.00 2.96
CA VAL A 103 8.99 2.67 1.67
C VAL A 103 7.81 1.99 0.98
N LEU A 104 6.91 2.80 0.41
CA LEU A 104 5.86 2.36 -0.50
C LEU A 104 6.10 3.01 -1.85
N SER A 105 6.30 2.22 -2.91
CA SER A 105 6.32 2.74 -4.28
C SER A 105 5.08 2.32 -5.05
N GLY A 106 4.62 3.18 -5.96
CA GLY A 106 3.48 2.92 -6.83
C GLY A 106 3.77 3.33 -8.27
N TYR A 107 2.87 4.11 -8.88
CA TYR A 107 3.00 4.53 -10.27
C TYR A 107 4.32 5.27 -10.56
N LEU A 108 4.96 4.88 -11.68
CA LEU A 108 6.21 5.44 -12.19
C LEU A 108 5.99 6.09 -13.56
N GLY A 109 6.58 7.25 -13.77
CA GLY A 109 6.62 7.90 -15.08
C GLY A 109 7.71 7.38 -16.00
N SER A 110 8.75 6.68 -15.46
CA SER A 110 9.85 6.10 -16.24
C SER A 110 10.60 5.01 -15.45
N ALA A 111 11.30 4.12 -16.14
CA ALA A 111 12.22 3.14 -15.53
C ALA A 111 13.36 3.82 -14.76
N ALA A 112 13.81 4.99 -15.22
CA ALA A 112 14.85 5.77 -14.53
C ALA A 112 14.37 6.25 -13.14
N GLN A 113 13.10 6.66 -12.99
CA GLN A 113 12.52 6.91 -11.66
C GLN A 113 12.53 5.65 -10.81
N GLY A 114 12.16 4.50 -11.38
CA GLY A 114 12.19 3.22 -10.67
C GLY A 114 13.57 2.91 -10.08
N ARG A 115 14.64 3.04 -10.87
CA ARG A 115 16.03 2.82 -10.40
C ARG A 115 16.42 3.85 -9.33
N ALA A 116 16.00 5.11 -9.47
CA ALA A 116 16.19 6.13 -8.45
C ALA A 116 15.50 5.80 -7.14
N ILE A 117 14.27 5.21 -7.18
CA ILE A 117 13.58 4.70 -6.01
C ILE A 117 14.38 3.57 -5.35
N LEU A 118 14.88 2.59 -6.11
CA LEU A 118 15.69 1.51 -5.55
C LEU A 118 16.97 2.03 -4.89
N THR A 119 17.58 3.08 -5.44
CA THR A 119 18.70 3.78 -4.80
C THR A 119 18.28 4.38 -3.45
N GLY A 120 17.14 5.06 -3.39
CA GLY A 120 16.57 5.58 -2.15
C GLY A 120 16.26 4.50 -1.13
N VAL A 121 15.67 3.38 -1.57
CA VAL A 121 15.39 2.21 -0.72
C VAL A 121 16.68 1.65 -0.12
N ALA A 122 17.72 1.46 -0.93
CA ALA A 122 19.02 0.98 -0.46
C ALA A 122 19.62 1.93 0.57
N ARG A 123 19.52 3.25 0.34
CA ARG A 123 19.99 4.28 1.26
C ARG A 123 19.25 4.25 2.59
N ILE A 124 17.91 4.13 2.58
CA ILE A 124 17.08 3.99 3.79
C ILE A 124 17.45 2.72 4.53
N LYS A 125 17.53 1.56 3.84
CA LYS A 125 17.91 0.27 4.47
C LYS A 125 19.33 0.31 5.04
N SER A 126 20.24 1.11 4.52
CA SER A 126 21.56 1.30 5.11
C SER A 126 21.53 2.02 6.45
N MET A 127 20.54 2.90 6.68
CA MET A 127 20.34 3.64 7.93
C MET A 127 19.40 2.90 8.90
N ASN A 128 18.39 2.20 8.37
CA ASN A 128 17.47 1.34 9.10
C ASN A 128 17.35 -0.02 8.40
N PRO A 129 18.17 -1.03 8.75
CA PRO A 129 18.13 -2.36 8.13
C PRO A 129 16.79 -3.10 8.31
N LYS A 130 15.91 -2.63 9.20
CA LYS A 130 14.58 -3.20 9.42
C LYS A 130 13.50 -2.54 8.55
N ALA A 131 13.83 -1.48 7.83
CA ALA A 131 12.89 -0.80 6.96
C ALA A 131 12.37 -1.76 5.88
N LEU A 132 11.04 -1.77 5.72
CA LEU A 132 10.34 -2.60 4.73
C LEU A 132 10.24 -1.84 3.40
N TYR A 133 10.20 -2.57 2.31
CA TYR A 133 9.86 -2.01 1.01
C TYR A 133 8.69 -2.77 0.39
N LEU A 134 7.58 -2.06 0.18
CA LEU A 134 6.44 -2.54 -0.57
C LEU A 134 6.44 -1.89 -1.96
N CYS A 135 6.50 -2.71 -2.99
CA CYS A 135 6.30 -2.29 -4.38
C CYS A 135 4.87 -2.61 -4.82
N ASP A 136 4.10 -1.58 -5.14
CA ASP A 136 2.88 -1.69 -5.92
C ASP A 136 3.29 -1.55 -7.41
N PRO A 137 3.30 -2.64 -8.18
CA PRO A 137 3.87 -2.66 -9.52
C PRO A 137 2.88 -2.15 -10.56
N VAL A 138 2.45 -0.90 -10.43
CA VAL A 138 1.41 -0.32 -11.27
C VAL A 138 1.80 -0.34 -12.75
N MET A 139 1.16 -1.24 -13.51
CA MET A 139 1.30 -1.34 -14.96
C MET A 139 0.02 -0.95 -15.69
N GLY A 140 -1.14 -1.14 -15.07
CA GLY A 140 -2.43 -0.89 -15.70
C GLY A 140 -3.60 -1.52 -14.94
N HIS A 141 -4.71 -1.70 -15.64
CA HIS A 141 -5.92 -2.30 -15.08
C HIS A 141 -6.35 -3.51 -15.90
N PRO A 142 -6.85 -4.61 -15.28
CA PRO A 142 -7.26 -5.82 -16.01
C PRO A 142 -8.21 -5.56 -17.18
N GLU A 143 -9.16 -4.63 -17.02
CA GLU A 143 -10.14 -4.28 -18.08
C GLU A 143 -9.58 -3.34 -19.16
N LYS A 144 -8.52 -2.57 -18.86
CA LYS A 144 -8.00 -1.49 -19.74
C LYS A 144 -6.66 -1.82 -20.37
N GLY A 145 -6.01 -2.88 -19.89
CA GLY A 145 -4.67 -3.28 -20.30
C GLY A 145 -3.55 -2.47 -19.67
N CYS A 146 -2.32 -2.71 -20.15
CA CYS A 146 -1.13 -2.01 -19.69
C CYS A 146 -1.15 -0.55 -20.20
N SER A 147 -0.91 0.40 -19.30
CA SER A 147 -0.94 1.84 -19.56
C SER A 147 0.40 2.53 -19.35
N VAL A 148 1.41 1.80 -18.86
CA VAL A 148 2.77 2.31 -18.67
C VAL A 148 3.66 1.98 -19.87
N PRO A 149 4.75 2.75 -20.12
CA PRO A 149 5.76 2.40 -21.12
C PRO A 149 6.37 1.02 -20.86
N ALA A 150 6.75 0.31 -21.92
CA ALA A 150 7.35 -1.04 -21.84
C ALA A 150 8.57 -1.08 -20.89
N GLU A 151 9.42 -0.05 -20.94
CA GLU A 151 10.60 0.07 -20.07
C GLU A 151 10.25 0.09 -18.57
N VAL A 152 9.06 0.62 -18.19
CA VAL A 152 8.58 0.60 -16.80
C VAL A 152 8.16 -0.81 -16.42
N SER A 153 7.44 -1.49 -17.31
CA SER A 153 7.06 -2.90 -17.08
C SER A 153 8.29 -3.77 -16.93
N ASP A 154 9.28 -3.64 -17.82
CA ASP A 154 10.53 -4.40 -17.77
C ASP A 154 11.29 -4.16 -16.45
N PHE A 155 11.42 -2.89 -16.03
CA PHE A 155 12.01 -2.53 -14.74
C PHE A 155 11.27 -3.21 -13.56
N LEU A 156 9.95 -3.16 -13.54
CA LEU A 156 9.16 -3.77 -12.48
C LEU A 156 9.34 -5.29 -12.44
N LEU A 157 9.37 -5.91 -13.62
CA LEU A 157 9.55 -7.36 -13.76
C LEU A 157 10.95 -7.83 -13.40
N GLU A 158 11.99 -7.10 -13.80
CA GLU A 158 13.37 -7.56 -13.72
C GLU A 158 14.10 -7.07 -12.46
N GLU A 159 13.85 -5.83 -12.03
CA GLU A 159 14.64 -5.19 -10.98
C GLU A 159 13.84 -5.02 -9.66
N ALA A 160 12.61 -4.51 -9.72
CA ALA A 160 11.88 -4.14 -8.51
C ALA A 160 11.49 -5.35 -7.64
N ALA A 161 11.06 -6.45 -8.26
CA ALA A 161 10.64 -7.65 -7.55
C ALA A 161 11.75 -8.27 -6.69
N ALA A 162 13.00 -8.21 -7.14
CA ALA A 162 14.15 -8.76 -6.42
C ALA A 162 14.53 -7.99 -5.15
N VAL A 163 14.09 -6.72 -5.04
CA VAL A 163 14.43 -5.81 -3.92
C VAL A 163 13.27 -5.66 -2.94
N ALA A 164 12.03 -5.84 -3.39
CA ALA A 164 10.83 -5.64 -2.58
C ALA A 164 10.69 -6.70 -1.49
N ASP A 165 10.33 -6.27 -0.27
CA ASP A 165 9.88 -7.18 0.80
C ASP A 165 8.45 -7.64 0.55
N PHE A 166 7.59 -6.78 -0.03
CA PHE A 166 6.21 -7.08 -0.39
C PHE A 166 5.90 -6.60 -1.81
N MET A 167 5.11 -7.39 -2.53
CA MET A 167 4.58 -7.04 -3.84
C MET A 167 3.05 -7.03 -3.79
N CYS A 168 2.42 -5.99 -4.36
CA CYS A 168 0.97 -5.85 -4.38
C CYS A 168 0.41 -5.75 -5.82
N PRO A 169 0.57 -6.78 -6.68
CA PRO A 169 0.04 -6.76 -8.03
C PRO A 169 -1.49 -6.89 -8.07
N ASN A 170 -2.12 -6.37 -9.12
CA ASN A 170 -3.42 -6.84 -9.58
C ASN A 170 -3.26 -8.05 -10.52
N GLN A 171 -4.36 -8.58 -11.10
CA GLN A 171 -4.27 -9.75 -11.98
C GLN A 171 -3.46 -9.49 -13.25
N LEU A 172 -3.63 -8.34 -13.90
CA LEU A 172 -2.86 -7.99 -15.11
C LEU A 172 -1.36 -7.95 -14.82
N GLU A 173 -0.99 -7.40 -13.69
CA GLU A 173 0.40 -7.31 -13.25
C GLU A 173 0.95 -8.70 -12.90
N LEU A 174 0.16 -9.52 -12.21
CA LEU A 174 0.52 -10.92 -11.92
C LEU A 174 0.70 -11.75 -13.20
N ASP A 175 -0.18 -11.56 -14.20
CA ASP A 175 -0.06 -12.18 -15.52
C ASP A 175 1.26 -11.79 -16.18
N SER A 176 1.63 -10.50 -16.10
CA SER A 176 2.89 -10.00 -16.66
C SER A 176 4.11 -10.62 -15.96
N PHE A 177 4.09 -10.78 -14.62
CA PHE A 177 5.16 -11.46 -13.89
C PHE A 177 5.28 -12.94 -14.22
N SER A 178 4.18 -13.61 -14.55
CA SER A 178 4.15 -15.05 -14.84
C SER A 178 4.30 -15.40 -16.32
N GLY A 179 4.10 -14.43 -17.22
CA GLY A 179 4.09 -14.62 -18.66
C GLY A 179 2.89 -15.42 -19.18
N ARG A 180 1.85 -15.65 -18.36
CA ARG A 180 0.66 -16.42 -18.71
C ARG A 180 -0.58 -15.88 -17.99
N LYS A 181 -1.77 -16.24 -18.50
CA LYS A 181 -3.06 -15.98 -17.85
C LYS A 181 -3.51 -17.19 -17.04
N PRO A 182 -4.16 -16.99 -15.88
CA PRO A 182 -4.69 -18.08 -15.07
C PRO A 182 -5.94 -18.68 -15.72
N GLN A 183 -6.21 -19.95 -15.43
CA GLN A 183 -7.44 -20.64 -15.78
C GLN A 183 -8.31 -20.94 -14.54
N SER A 184 -7.78 -20.70 -13.35
CA SER A 184 -8.44 -20.97 -12.07
C SER A 184 -7.82 -20.17 -10.93
N LEU A 185 -8.47 -20.17 -9.76
CA LEU A 185 -7.90 -19.64 -8.51
C LEU A 185 -6.56 -20.30 -8.16
N PHE A 186 -6.44 -21.62 -8.40
CA PHE A 186 -5.19 -22.35 -8.14
C PHE A 186 -4.06 -21.93 -9.07
N ASP A 187 -4.38 -21.53 -10.32
CA ASP A 187 -3.36 -20.92 -11.19
C ASP A 187 -2.90 -19.57 -10.65
N CYS A 188 -3.83 -18.71 -10.19
CA CYS A 188 -3.47 -17.44 -9.56
C CYS A 188 -2.56 -17.67 -8.34
N LEU A 189 -2.88 -18.67 -7.52
CA LEU A 189 -2.06 -19.07 -6.37
C LEU A 189 -0.67 -19.54 -6.79
N ALA A 190 -0.58 -20.37 -7.81
CA ALA A 190 0.71 -20.86 -8.33
C ALA A 190 1.57 -19.72 -8.90
N MET A 191 0.94 -18.78 -9.62
CA MET A 191 1.61 -17.59 -10.17
C MET A 191 2.14 -16.68 -9.05
N ALA A 192 1.34 -16.42 -8.02
CA ALA A 192 1.75 -15.61 -6.86
C ALA A 192 2.89 -16.30 -6.06
N ARG A 193 2.86 -17.62 -5.91
CA ARG A 193 3.96 -18.40 -5.31
C ARG A 193 5.24 -18.34 -6.14
N ALA A 194 5.13 -18.38 -7.45
CA ALA A 194 6.30 -18.21 -8.33
C ALA A 194 6.90 -16.80 -8.17
N LEU A 195 6.09 -15.75 -7.96
CA LEU A 195 6.58 -14.40 -7.71
C LEU A 195 7.35 -14.31 -6.38
N LEU A 196 6.96 -15.05 -5.33
CA LEU A 196 7.71 -15.12 -4.06
C LEU A 196 9.16 -15.58 -4.28
N THR A 197 9.41 -16.49 -5.21
CA THR A 197 10.77 -17.01 -5.46
C THR A 197 11.71 -15.94 -6.04
N ARG A 198 11.18 -14.79 -6.46
CA ARG A 198 11.95 -13.67 -7.02
C ARG A 198 12.48 -12.69 -5.97
N GLY A 199 12.03 -12.79 -4.70
CA GLY A 199 12.53 -11.97 -3.60
C GLY A 199 11.51 -11.60 -2.52
N PRO A 200 10.24 -11.30 -2.84
CA PRO A 200 9.28 -10.84 -1.85
C PRO A 200 9.01 -11.89 -0.76
N LYS A 201 8.76 -11.41 0.46
CA LYS A 201 8.30 -12.24 1.61
C LYS A 201 6.80 -12.48 1.57
N ALA A 202 6.06 -11.57 0.92
CA ALA A 202 4.63 -11.70 0.70
C ALA A 202 4.21 -11.08 -0.65
N VAL A 203 3.22 -11.71 -1.28
CA VAL A 203 2.53 -11.20 -2.46
C VAL A 203 1.06 -11.06 -2.13
N LEU A 204 0.53 -9.82 -2.23
CA LEU A 204 -0.88 -9.51 -2.09
C LEU A 204 -1.46 -9.23 -3.47
N VAL A 205 -2.23 -10.17 -4.04
CA VAL A 205 -2.94 -9.93 -5.30
C VAL A 205 -4.23 -9.19 -4.99
N LYS A 206 -4.28 -7.93 -5.39
CA LYS A 206 -5.35 -6.98 -5.01
C LYS A 206 -6.69 -7.22 -5.68
N HIS A 207 -6.69 -7.86 -6.83
CA HIS A 207 -7.88 -8.15 -7.62
C HIS A 207 -7.60 -9.37 -8.49
N LEU A 208 -8.33 -10.45 -8.26
CA LEU A 208 -8.24 -11.66 -9.07
C LEU A 208 -9.22 -11.60 -10.24
N ASP A 209 -8.76 -12.08 -11.40
CA ASP A 209 -9.59 -12.27 -12.58
C ASP A 209 -9.16 -13.56 -13.31
N TYR A 210 -10.09 -14.51 -13.44
CA TYR A 210 -9.86 -15.81 -14.08
C TYR A 210 -11.19 -16.40 -14.58
N PRO A 211 -11.17 -17.31 -15.60
CA PRO A 211 -12.37 -17.98 -16.09
C PRO A 211 -13.08 -18.76 -15.00
N GLY A 212 -14.41 -18.63 -14.92
CA GLY A 212 -15.24 -19.35 -13.95
C GLY A 212 -15.25 -18.72 -12.54
N LYS A 213 -14.66 -17.55 -12.35
CA LYS A 213 -14.83 -16.77 -11.12
C LYS A 213 -16.32 -16.50 -10.85
N THR A 214 -16.73 -16.55 -9.58
CA THR A 214 -18.10 -16.22 -9.19
C THR A 214 -18.44 -14.79 -9.57
N PRO A 215 -19.50 -14.54 -10.34
CA PRO A 215 -19.99 -13.20 -10.61
C PRO A 215 -20.32 -12.46 -9.29
N ASP A 216 -20.27 -11.14 -9.31
CA ASP A 216 -20.59 -10.26 -8.16
C ASP A 216 -19.73 -10.49 -6.91
N VAL A 217 -18.64 -11.27 -7.01
CA VAL A 217 -17.65 -11.47 -5.95
C VAL A 217 -16.32 -10.84 -6.36
N PHE A 218 -15.82 -9.98 -5.50
CA PHE A 218 -14.46 -9.45 -5.57
C PHE A 218 -13.53 -10.34 -4.77
N GLU A 219 -12.44 -10.76 -5.37
CA GLU A 219 -11.52 -11.73 -4.80
C GLU A 219 -10.11 -11.19 -4.70
N MET A 220 -9.44 -11.50 -3.59
CA MET A 220 -8.06 -11.13 -3.30
C MET A 220 -7.30 -12.34 -2.76
N LEU A 221 -5.97 -12.30 -2.87
CA LEU A 221 -5.10 -13.39 -2.44
C LEU A 221 -3.88 -12.83 -1.70
N LEU A 222 -3.55 -13.38 -0.55
CA LEU A 222 -2.29 -13.16 0.14
C LEU A 222 -1.48 -14.46 0.14
N VAL A 223 -0.23 -14.38 -0.29
CA VAL A 223 0.68 -15.53 -0.36
C VAL A 223 1.99 -15.20 0.33
N THR A 224 2.43 -16.09 1.22
CA THR A 224 3.71 -16.04 1.93
C THR A 224 4.37 -17.42 1.89
N ALA A 225 5.58 -17.54 2.44
CA ALA A 225 6.24 -18.83 2.60
C ALA A 225 5.48 -19.75 3.59
N GLU A 226 4.79 -19.16 4.59
CA GLU A 226 4.08 -19.88 5.64
C GLU A 226 2.69 -20.35 5.23
N GLY A 227 2.08 -19.71 4.21
CA GLY A 227 0.73 -20.06 3.79
C GLY A 227 0.15 -19.14 2.73
N SER A 228 -1.09 -19.43 2.37
CA SER A 228 -1.84 -18.63 1.40
C SER A 228 -3.27 -18.45 1.89
N TRP A 229 -3.83 -17.27 1.67
CA TRP A 229 -5.15 -16.88 2.14
C TRP A 229 -5.93 -16.21 1.03
N HIS A 230 -7.14 -16.69 0.83
CA HIS A 230 -8.11 -16.18 -0.12
C HIS A 230 -9.17 -15.37 0.62
N LEU A 231 -9.49 -14.18 0.14
CA LEU A 231 -10.52 -13.31 0.69
C LEU A 231 -11.53 -12.95 -0.38
N GLN A 232 -12.79 -13.05 -0.01
CA GLN A 232 -13.92 -12.71 -0.86
C GLN A 232 -14.75 -11.60 -0.22
N ARG A 233 -15.24 -10.68 -1.02
CA ARG A 233 -16.21 -9.66 -0.63
C ARG A 233 -17.16 -9.36 -1.79
N PRO A 234 -18.33 -8.73 -1.54
CA PRO A 234 -19.20 -8.28 -2.62
C PRO A 234 -18.45 -7.37 -3.62
N LEU A 235 -18.63 -7.64 -4.91
CA LEU A 235 -18.22 -6.75 -5.97
C LEU A 235 -19.23 -5.61 -6.07
N LEU A 236 -18.80 -4.39 -5.86
CA LEU A 236 -19.66 -3.22 -5.98
C LEU A 236 -19.64 -2.72 -7.43
N ALA A 237 -20.82 -2.57 -8.01
CA ALA A 237 -20.99 -2.05 -9.36
C ALA A 237 -20.89 -0.52 -9.37
N PHE A 238 -20.14 0.01 -10.31
CA PHE A 238 -20.00 1.44 -10.57
C PHE A 238 -20.26 1.74 -12.06
N PRO A 239 -20.93 2.83 -12.40
CA PRO A 239 -21.06 3.26 -13.80
C PRO A 239 -19.69 3.51 -14.44
N ARG A 240 -18.72 3.93 -13.63
CA ARG A 240 -17.31 4.09 -13.96
C ARG A 240 -16.47 3.71 -12.76
N GLN A 241 -15.54 2.78 -12.93
CA GLN A 241 -14.72 2.26 -11.84
C GLN A 241 -13.87 3.38 -11.20
N PRO A 242 -13.93 3.58 -9.88
CA PRO A 242 -13.11 4.56 -9.18
C PRO A 242 -11.62 4.27 -9.35
N VAL A 243 -10.82 5.34 -9.42
CA VAL A 243 -9.35 5.26 -9.48
C VAL A 243 -8.78 5.35 -8.05
N GLY A 244 -7.55 4.86 -7.85
CA GLY A 244 -6.88 4.94 -6.55
C GLY A 244 -7.19 3.81 -5.56
N VAL A 245 -8.08 2.88 -5.92
CA VAL A 245 -8.44 1.73 -5.06
C VAL A 245 -7.22 0.85 -4.76
N GLY A 246 -6.35 0.63 -5.76
CA GLY A 246 -5.11 -0.13 -5.61
C GLY A 246 -4.15 0.56 -4.65
N ASP A 247 -3.92 1.87 -4.84
CA ASP A 247 -3.04 2.68 -3.99
C ASP A 247 -3.52 2.69 -2.54
N LEU A 248 -4.83 2.86 -2.34
CA LEU A 248 -5.47 2.78 -1.02
C LEU A 248 -5.26 1.41 -0.37
N THR A 249 -5.42 0.33 -1.12
CA THR A 249 -5.24 -1.05 -0.63
C THR A 249 -3.81 -1.29 -0.17
N SER A 250 -2.83 -0.97 -1.02
CA SER A 250 -1.40 -1.15 -0.74
C SER A 250 -0.95 -0.30 0.43
N GLY A 251 -1.42 0.96 0.50
CA GLY A 251 -1.13 1.86 1.60
C GLY A 251 -1.67 1.36 2.94
N LEU A 252 -2.95 0.98 3.01
CA LEU A 252 -3.57 0.47 4.24
C LEU A 252 -2.96 -0.85 4.69
N PHE A 253 -2.66 -1.77 3.76
CA PHE A 253 -1.98 -3.01 4.09
C PHE A 253 -0.63 -2.74 4.76
N LEU A 254 0.24 -1.94 4.15
CA LEU A 254 1.56 -1.64 4.71
C LEU A 254 1.45 -0.88 6.04
N ALA A 255 0.53 0.08 6.16
CA ALA A 255 0.30 0.82 7.39
C ALA A 255 -0.05 -0.11 8.56
N ARG A 256 -0.92 -1.10 8.35
CA ARG A 256 -1.31 -2.07 9.38
C ARG A 256 -0.15 -3.00 9.79
N VAL A 257 0.66 -3.43 8.82
CA VAL A 257 1.90 -4.19 9.11
C VAL A 257 2.84 -3.36 9.99
N LEU A 258 3.04 -2.08 9.70
CA LEU A 258 3.88 -1.19 10.50
C LEU A 258 3.33 -0.96 11.91
N LEU A 259 2.02 -0.97 12.10
CA LEU A 259 1.36 -0.88 13.40
C LEU A 259 1.44 -2.17 14.21
N GLY A 260 1.91 -3.27 13.59
CA GLY A 260 2.21 -4.53 14.26
C GLY A 260 1.18 -5.63 14.05
N ASP A 261 0.26 -5.48 13.11
CA ASP A 261 -0.65 -6.55 12.71
C ASP A 261 0.12 -7.68 11.99
N SER A 262 -0.40 -8.89 12.06
CA SER A 262 0.04 -9.98 11.19
C SER A 262 -0.31 -9.65 9.73
N LEU A 263 0.40 -10.27 8.78
CA LEU A 263 0.11 -10.05 7.35
C LEU A 263 -1.34 -10.37 6.99
N VAL A 264 -1.92 -11.42 7.60
CA VAL A 264 -3.33 -11.80 7.39
C VAL A 264 -4.26 -10.74 7.96
N ALA A 265 -4.06 -10.30 9.20
CA ALA A 265 -4.89 -9.25 9.81
C ALA A 265 -4.80 -7.91 9.06
N ALA A 266 -3.60 -7.54 8.57
CA ALA A 266 -3.40 -6.36 7.73
C ALA A 266 -4.13 -6.48 6.39
N PHE A 267 -4.13 -7.66 5.78
CA PHE A 267 -4.85 -7.99 4.55
C PHE A 267 -6.37 -7.86 4.73
N GLU A 268 -6.93 -8.49 5.77
CA GLU A 268 -8.34 -8.43 6.12
C GLU A 268 -8.80 -7.00 6.43
N PHE A 269 -7.97 -6.25 7.17
CA PHE A 269 -8.25 -4.85 7.46
C PHE A 269 -8.27 -4.01 6.18
N ALA A 270 -7.27 -4.13 5.32
CA ALA A 270 -7.20 -3.36 4.08
C ALA A 270 -8.42 -3.66 3.18
N ALA A 271 -8.79 -4.93 2.99
CA ALA A 271 -9.96 -5.32 2.22
C ALA A 271 -11.26 -4.73 2.79
N SER A 272 -11.40 -4.73 4.12
CA SER A 272 -12.57 -4.22 4.83
C SER A 272 -12.68 -2.69 4.75
N ALA A 273 -11.58 -1.97 5.03
CA ALA A 273 -11.57 -0.51 4.99
C ALA A 273 -11.79 0.04 3.57
N VAL A 274 -11.18 -0.61 2.57
CA VAL A 274 -11.40 -0.26 1.15
C VAL A 274 -12.85 -0.47 0.75
N HIS A 275 -13.48 -1.56 1.20
CA HIS A 275 -14.90 -1.82 0.93
C HIS A 275 -15.80 -0.72 1.50
N GLU A 276 -15.54 -0.26 2.72
CA GLU A 276 -16.28 0.85 3.35
C GLU A 276 -16.15 2.16 2.57
N VAL A 277 -14.94 2.46 2.05
CA VAL A 277 -14.75 3.62 1.17
C VAL A 277 -15.55 3.48 -0.11
N LEU A 278 -15.54 2.29 -0.73
CA LEU A 278 -16.29 2.03 -1.96
C LEU A 278 -17.80 2.10 -1.74
N LEU A 279 -18.32 1.63 -0.58
CA LEU A 279 -19.74 1.79 -0.23
C LEU A 279 -20.15 3.27 -0.14
N GLU A 280 -19.31 4.11 0.50
CA GLU A 280 -19.58 5.54 0.59
C GLU A 280 -19.50 6.22 -0.78
N THR A 281 -18.51 5.83 -1.59
CA THR A 281 -18.35 6.30 -2.98
C THR A 281 -19.57 5.96 -3.83
N GLN A 282 -20.07 4.73 -3.72
CA GLN A 282 -21.28 4.28 -4.42
C GLN A 282 -22.53 5.03 -3.95
N ALA A 283 -22.70 5.19 -2.63
CA ALA A 283 -23.82 5.91 -2.03
C ALA A 283 -23.89 7.38 -2.47
N CYS A 284 -22.73 8.00 -2.71
CA CYS A 284 -22.62 9.37 -3.23
C CYS A 284 -22.73 9.45 -4.76
N ALA A 285 -22.83 8.33 -5.46
CA ALA A 285 -22.72 8.25 -6.92
C ALA A 285 -21.48 9.01 -7.45
N SER A 286 -20.39 9.00 -6.66
CA SER A 286 -19.14 9.71 -6.97
C SER A 286 -18.26 8.86 -7.89
N TYR A 287 -17.50 9.51 -8.77
CA TYR A 287 -16.43 8.88 -9.53
C TYR A 287 -15.11 8.85 -8.72
N GLU A 288 -14.90 9.84 -7.85
CA GLU A 288 -13.75 9.91 -6.97
C GLU A 288 -14.04 9.19 -5.65
N LEU A 289 -13.00 8.62 -5.05
CA LEU A 289 -13.11 7.97 -3.74
C LEU A 289 -13.55 8.95 -2.65
N GLU A 290 -14.57 8.63 -1.91
CA GLU A 290 -15.10 9.45 -0.81
C GLU A 290 -14.31 9.23 0.50
N LEU A 291 -12.99 9.46 0.44
CA LEU A 291 -12.06 9.19 1.55
C LEU A 291 -12.38 10.01 2.81
N VAL A 292 -12.70 11.29 2.65
CA VAL A 292 -12.98 12.19 3.77
C VAL A 292 -14.29 11.81 4.44
N ARG A 293 -15.33 11.48 3.65
CA ARG A 293 -16.62 11.02 4.20
C ARG A 293 -16.50 9.67 4.90
N ALA A 294 -15.66 8.78 4.37
CA ALA A 294 -15.43 7.45 4.92
C ALA A 294 -14.36 7.41 6.04
N GLN A 295 -13.77 8.52 6.46
CA GLN A 295 -12.58 8.57 7.31
C GLN A 295 -12.68 7.76 8.62
N ASP A 296 -13.86 7.75 9.27
CA ASP A 296 -14.05 6.97 10.50
C ASP A 296 -14.15 5.47 10.22
N ARG A 297 -14.70 5.10 9.05
CA ARG A 297 -14.79 3.71 8.61
C ARG A 297 -13.46 3.20 8.06
N ILE A 298 -12.59 4.08 7.56
CA ILE A 298 -11.20 3.72 7.23
C ILE A 298 -10.47 3.28 8.50
N ALA A 299 -10.61 4.02 9.60
CA ALA A 299 -9.96 3.67 10.86
C ALA A 299 -10.64 2.51 11.58
N HIS A 300 -11.96 2.39 11.47
CA HIS A 300 -12.80 1.42 12.17
C HIS A 300 -13.84 0.82 11.22
N PRO A 301 -13.44 -0.11 10.33
CA PRO A 301 -14.37 -0.77 9.40
C PRO A 301 -15.51 -1.45 10.16
N ARG A 302 -16.75 -1.21 9.73
CA ARG A 302 -17.97 -1.83 10.33
C ARG A 302 -18.17 -3.25 9.80
N VAL A 303 -17.94 -3.41 8.49
CA VAL A 303 -17.94 -4.73 7.85
C VAL A 303 -16.52 -5.26 7.89
N ARG A 304 -16.37 -6.52 8.32
CA ARG A 304 -15.07 -7.20 8.35
C ARG A 304 -15.15 -8.44 7.48
N PHE A 305 -14.18 -8.57 6.61
CA PHE A 305 -14.00 -9.76 5.77
C PHE A 305 -12.84 -10.57 6.33
N GLU A 306 -13.05 -11.86 6.43
CA GLU A 306 -12.06 -12.83 6.90
C GLU A 306 -11.46 -13.59 5.72
N ALA A 307 -10.18 -13.84 5.80
CA ALA A 307 -9.46 -14.60 4.78
C ALA A 307 -9.44 -16.09 5.15
N THR A 308 -9.75 -16.93 4.17
CA THR A 308 -9.72 -18.38 4.33
C THR A 308 -8.37 -18.93 3.85
N SER A 309 -7.75 -19.78 4.66
CA SER A 309 -6.53 -20.48 4.26
C SER A 309 -6.80 -21.42 3.09
N ILE A 310 -5.94 -21.35 2.08
CA ILE A 310 -5.99 -22.24 0.90
C ILE A 310 -4.61 -22.84 0.63
N SER A 311 -4.61 -24.04 0.03
CA SER A 311 -3.38 -24.74 -0.37
C SER A 311 -3.50 -25.26 -1.81
N LEU A 312 -2.35 -25.38 -2.51
CA LEU A 312 -2.28 -26.07 -3.80
C LEU A 312 -2.51 -27.57 -3.63
#